data_ee66a19d1c056f7d9730588b153ea373
#
_entry.id   ee66a19d1c056f7d9730588b153ea373
#
_cell.length_a   1.000
_cell.length_b   1.000
_cell.length_c   1.000
_cell.angle_alpha   90.00
_cell.angle_beta   90.00
_cell.angle_gamma   90.00
#
_symmetry.space_group_name_H-M   'P 1'
#
loop_
_entity.id
_entity.type
_entity.pdbx_description
1 polymer ?
#
loop_
_entity_poly.entity_id
_entity_poly.type
_entity_poly.pdbx_seq_one_letter_code
_entity_poly.pdbx_strand_id
1 'polypeptide(L)' 'MTAFAEQIEREVTSWEGVTKRSGRFGTIEFRLGRYVLGMLPLGGLVDERTIIQRMRDAYERAQDRLDRGAGVLA' A
#
# COMPACT_ATOMS: atom_id res chain seq x y z
N MET A 1 11.25 17.56 5.08
CA MET A 1 10.04 17.39 5.87
C MET A 1 9.24 16.21 5.34
N THR A 2 8.89 15.33 6.21
CA THR A 2 8.31 14.07 5.83
C THR A 2 6.84 13.92 6.22
N ALA A 3 6.19 15.02 6.61
CA ALA A 3 4.80 14.97 7.09
C ALA A 3 3.85 14.32 6.08
N PHE A 4 4.04 14.63 4.80
CA PHE A 4 3.24 14.06 3.72
C PHE A 4 3.40 12.54 3.66
N ALA A 5 4.65 12.08 3.60
CA ALA A 5 4.93 10.66 3.52
C ALA A 5 4.53 9.94 4.80
N GLU A 6 4.73 10.57 5.95
CA GLU A 6 4.35 10.00 7.23
C GLU A 6 2.85 9.80 7.36
N GLN A 7 2.05 10.75 6.85
CA GLN A 7 0.60 10.62 6.88
C GLN A 7 0.13 9.46 6.01
N ILE A 8 0.69 9.34 4.82
CA ILE A 8 0.35 8.23 3.92
C ILE A 8 0.74 6.90 4.57
N GLU A 9 1.95 6.84 5.11
CA GLU A 9 2.43 5.63 5.77
C GLU A 9 1.52 5.23 6.92
N ARG A 10 1.13 6.19 7.76
CA ARG A 10 0.25 5.93 8.90
C ARG A 10 -1.11 5.43 8.46
N GLU A 11 -1.69 6.06 7.43
CA GLU A 11 -2.99 5.66 6.91
C GLU A 11 -2.94 4.25 6.33
N VAL A 12 -1.99 3.99 5.46
CA VAL A 12 -1.91 2.71 4.74
C VAL A 12 -1.54 1.57 5.69
N THR A 13 -0.65 1.80 6.64
CA THR A 13 -0.28 0.75 7.58
C THR A 13 -1.36 0.48 8.63
N SER A 14 -2.36 1.35 8.75
CA SER A 14 -3.50 1.10 9.63
C SER A 14 -4.46 0.06 9.05
N TRP A 15 -4.39 -0.21 7.76
CA TRP A 15 -5.26 -1.19 7.12
C TRP A 15 -4.81 -2.60 7.50
N GLU A 16 -5.77 -3.47 7.77
CA GLU A 16 -5.49 -4.81 8.25
C GLU A 16 -4.63 -5.60 7.25
N GLY A 17 -3.57 -6.19 7.76
CA GLY A 17 -2.70 -7.05 6.97
C GLY A 17 -1.62 -6.33 6.17
N VAL A 18 -1.65 -5.00 6.14
CA VAL A 18 -0.65 -4.24 5.39
C VAL A 18 0.68 -4.23 6.13
N THR A 19 1.75 -4.52 5.40
CA THR A 19 3.12 -4.42 5.90
C THR A 19 3.88 -3.39 5.08
N LYS A 20 4.93 -2.84 5.66
CA LYS A 20 5.81 -1.92 4.95
C LYS A 20 7.22 -2.46 4.93
N ARG A 21 7.95 -2.11 3.89
CA ARG A 21 9.34 -2.53 3.73
C ARG A 21 10.15 -1.37 3.19
N SER A 22 11.29 -1.10 3.84
CA SER A 22 12.20 -0.07 3.35
C SER A 22 12.98 -0.59 2.16
N GLY A 23 13.02 0.20 1.10
CA GLY A 23 13.78 -0.10 -0.08
C GLY A 23 15.00 0.79 -0.21
N ARG A 24 15.63 0.75 -1.38
CA ARG A 24 16.79 1.60 -1.67
C ARG A 24 16.36 3.07 -1.77
N PHE A 25 17.30 3.96 -1.47
CA PHE A 25 17.12 5.41 -1.63
C PHE A 25 15.95 5.96 -0.81
N GLY A 26 15.72 5.37 0.35
CA GLY A 26 14.67 5.86 1.25
C GLY A 26 13.26 5.57 0.80
N THR A 27 13.07 4.64 -0.13
CA THR A 27 11.73 4.27 -0.55
C THR A 27 11.07 3.36 0.48
N ILE A 28 9.74 3.42 0.51
CA ILE A 28 8.94 2.57 1.39
C ILE A 28 7.91 1.85 0.52
N GLU A 29 7.90 0.53 0.59
CA GLU A 29 6.98 -0.30 -0.16
C GLU A 29 5.90 -0.83 0.77
N PHE A 30 4.65 -0.76 0.33
CA PHE A 30 3.51 -1.28 1.10
C PHE A 30 2.97 -2.53 0.42
N ARG A 31 2.72 -3.56 1.20
CA ARG A 31 2.25 -4.85 0.68
C ARG A 31 1.09 -5.40 1.49
N LEU A 32 0.23 -6.15 0.80
CA LEU A 32 -0.76 -7.00 1.45
C LEU A 32 -0.47 -8.43 1.01
N GLY A 33 0.11 -9.23 1.91
CA GLY A 33 0.59 -10.54 1.56
C GLY A 33 1.69 -10.43 0.51
N ARG A 34 1.50 -11.09 -0.62
CA ARG A 34 2.45 -11.04 -1.73
C ARG A 34 2.19 -9.92 -2.73
N TYR A 35 1.11 -9.16 -2.53
CA TYR A 35 0.71 -8.12 -3.47
C TYR A 35 1.27 -6.78 -3.04
N VAL A 36 1.91 -6.09 -3.97
CA VAL A 36 2.43 -4.74 -3.74
C VAL A 36 1.30 -3.74 -3.95
N LEU A 37 1.06 -2.91 -2.93
CA LEU A 37 0.03 -1.87 -3.00
C LEU A 37 0.56 -0.60 -3.62
N GLY A 38 1.79 -0.26 -3.30
CA GLY A 38 2.41 0.96 -3.80
C GLY A 38 3.73 1.22 -3.12
N MET A 39 4.38 2.30 -3.52
CA MET A 39 5.71 2.65 -3.04
C MET A 39 5.82 4.16 -2.89
N LEU A 40 6.50 4.62 -1.86
CA LEU A 40 6.79 6.03 -1.63
C LEU A 40 8.29 6.25 -1.67
N PRO A 41 8.77 7.41 -2.11
CA PRO A 41 7.98 8.47 -2.74
C PRO A 41 7.58 8.12 -4.16
N LEU A 42 6.43 8.61 -4.58
CA LEU A 42 6.01 8.52 -5.97
C LEU A 42 6.55 9.75 -6.69
N GLY A 43 7.05 9.56 -7.88
CA GLY A 43 7.45 10.70 -8.70
C GLY A 43 6.24 11.48 -9.16
N GLY A 44 6.42 12.77 -9.35
CA GLY A 44 5.39 13.61 -9.92
C GLY A 44 4.53 14.34 -8.91
N LEU A 45 3.56 15.08 -9.41
CA LEU A 45 2.71 15.95 -8.63
C LEU A 45 1.39 15.27 -8.31
N VAL A 46 1.44 14.31 -7.41
CA VAL A 46 0.24 13.58 -6.99
C VAL A 46 -0.03 13.94 -5.53
N ASP A 47 -1.26 14.30 -5.22
CA ASP A 47 -1.59 14.68 -3.86
C ASP A 47 -1.79 13.45 -2.97
N GLU A 48 -1.77 13.70 -1.65
CA GLU A 48 -1.89 12.67 -0.64
C GLU A 48 -3.16 11.83 -0.80
N ARG A 49 -4.27 12.52 -1.05
CA ARG A 49 -5.57 11.86 -1.17
C ARG A 49 -5.59 10.90 -2.36
N THR A 50 -5.02 11.31 -3.48
CA THR A 50 -4.94 10.48 -4.68
C THR A 50 -4.07 9.26 -4.45
N ILE A 51 -2.95 9.45 -3.77
CA ILE A 51 -2.03 8.34 -3.46
C ILE A 51 -2.73 7.33 -2.55
N ILE A 52 -3.38 7.80 -1.50
CA ILE A 52 -4.09 6.92 -0.57
C ILE A 52 -5.21 6.18 -1.30
N GLN A 53 -5.95 6.87 -2.17
CA GLN A 53 -7.04 6.25 -2.91
C GLN A 53 -6.53 5.14 -3.84
N ARG A 54 -5.42 5.40 -4.53
CA ARG A 54 -4.83 4.39 -5.39
C ARG A 54 -4.36 3.17 -4.61
N MET A 55 -3.76 3.40 -3.45
CA MET A 55 -3.33 2.30 -2.59
C MET A 55 -4.52 1.54 -2.03
N ARG A 56 -5.59 2.25 -1.69
CA ARG A 56 -6.81 1.61 -1.21
C ARG A 56 -7.45 0.73 -2.28
N ASP A 57 -7.49 1.21 -3.52
CA ASP A 57 -8.00 0.42 -4.63
C ASP A 57 -7.18 -0.86 -4.83
N ALA A 58 -5.85 -0.72 -4.75
CA ALA A 58 -4.96 -1.88 -4.86
C ALA A 58 -5.17 -2.84 -3.69
N TYR A 59 -5.37 -2.30 -2.49
CA TYR A 59 -5.62 -3.09 -1.29
C TYR A 59 -6.89 -3.92 -1.43
N GLU A 60 -7.97 -3.32 -1.91
CA GLU A 60 -9.24 -4.02 -2.09
C GLU A 60 -9.13 -5.12 -3.14
N ARG A 61 -8.40 -4.85 -4.22
CA ARG A 61 -8.17 -5.87 -5.25
C ARG A 61 -7.33 -7.02 -4.72
N ALA A 62 -6.32 -6.70 -3.92
CA ALA A 62 -5.46 -7.72 -3.33
C ALA A 62 -6.24 -8.58 -2.33
N GLN A 63 -7.08 -7.95 -1.53
CA GLN A 63 -7.94 -8.70 -0.60
C GLN A 63 -8.86 -9.66 -1.35
N ASP A 64 -9.46 -9.19 -2.43
CA ASP A 64 -10.36 -10.00 -3.23
C ASP A 64 -9.63 -11.22 -3.80
N ARG A 65 -8.41 -11.01 -4.29
CA ARG A 65 -7.61 -12.12 -4.82
C ARG A 65 -7.21 -13.11 -3.75
N LEU A 66 -6.85 -12.63 -2.56
CA LEU A 66 -6.48 -13.51 -1.46
C LEU A 66 -7.68 -14.32 -0.98
N ASP A 67 -8.85 -13.69 -0.90
CA ASP A 67 -10.07 -14.38 -0.51
C ASP A 67 -10.46 -15.45 -1.52
N ARG A 68 -10.35 -15.14 -2.81
CA ARG A 68 -10.64 -16.10 -3.86
C ARG A 68 -9.66 -17.26 -3.85
N GLY A 69 -8.37 -16.97 -3.62
CA GLY A 69 -7.35 -18.00 -3.52
C GLY A 69 -7.63 -18.94 -2.38
N ALA A 70 -8.01 -18.39 -1.21
CA ALA A 70 -8.37 -19.20 -0.07
C ALA A 70 -9.59 -20.06 -0.35
N GLY A 71 -10.59 -19.48 -1.02
CA GLY A 71 -11.80 -20.22 -1.40
C GLY A 71 -11.52 -21.35 -2.38
N VAL A 72 -10.64 -21.11 -3.32
CA VAL A 72 -10.25 -22.14 -4.30
C VAL A 72 -9.49 -23.28 -3.63
N LEU A 73 -8.65 -22.96 -2.65
CA LEU A 73 -7.85 -23.97 -1.96
C LEU A 73 -8.63 -24.73 -0.91
N ALA A 74 -9.73 -24.19 -0.50
CA ALA A 74 -10.60 -24.87 0.45
C ALA A 74 -11.47 -25.88 -0.26
#